data_b167e9d32a84ca87728ca8c5859c1be7
#
_entry.id   b167e9d32a84ca87728ca8c5859c1be7
#
_cell.length_a   1.000
_cell.length_b   1.000
_cell.length_c   1.000
_cell.angle_alpha   90.00
_cell.angle_beta   90.00
_cell.angle_gamma   90.00
#
_symmetry.space_group_name_H-M   'P 1'
#
loop_
_entity.id
_entity.type
_entity.pdbx_description
1 polymer ?
#
loop_
_entity_poly.entity_id
_entity_poly.type
_entity_poly.pdbx_seq_one_letter_code
_entity_poly.pdbx_strand_id
1 'polypeptide(L)'
;MSPIIKTSLIIGFGGFIGTVCRYLVVSLFDKSSFPYGTVVVNLMGCFLIGLVSGYFSQKLGDQTQLFFFLTIGVLGGFTTFSAIAMDSQVFIQNGEFFRMLAYIALQAILGIVLCMIGYNLFKQ
;
A
#
# COMPACT_ATOMS: atom_id res chain seq x y z
N MET A 1 25.38 9.77 14.57
CA MET A 1 24.76 9.05 13.45
C MET A 1 24.17 10.05 12.47
N SER A 2 24.47 9.88 11.18
CA SER A 2 23.93 10.77 10.13
C SER A 2 22.40 10.77 10.15
N PRO A 3 21.73 11.93 9.93
CA PRO A 3 20.27 11.99 9.84
C PRO A 3 19.68 11.02 8.83
N ILE A 4 20.38 10.79 7.70
CA ILE A 4 19.98 9.85 6.66
C ILE A 4 19.97 8.42 7.21
N ILE A 5 21.01 8.00 7.93
CA ILE A 5 21.10 6.65 8.50
C ILE A 5 20.00 6.43 9.54
N LYS A 6 19.77 7.41 10.42
CA LYS A 6 18.69 7.34 11.41
C LYS A 6 17.32 7.17 10.75
N THR A 7 17.03 8.01 9.75
CA THR A 7 15.75 7.95 9.01
C THR A 7 15.60 6.64 8.25
N SER A 8 16.67 6.13 7.63
CA SER A 8 16.67 4.84 6.92
C SER A 8 16.36 3.67 7.85
N LEU A 9 16.91 3.65 9.05
CA LEU A 9 16.63 2.61 10.05
C LEU A 9 15.17 2.65 10.51
N ILE A 10 14.63 3.85 10.73
CA ILE A 10 13.23 4.04 11.11
C ILE A 10 12.29 3.55 9.98
N ILE A 11 12.56 3.92 8.75
CA ILE A 11 11.80 3.47 7.58
C ILE A 11 11.91 1.96 7.41
N GLY A 12 13.12 1.41 7.54
CA GLY A 12 13.36 -0.04 7.43
C GLY A 12 12.57 -0.84 8.46
N PHE A 13 12.51 -0.37 9.70
CA PHE A 13 11.70 -0.99 10.75
C PHE A 13 10.19 -0.91 10.41
N GLY A 14 9.72 0.23 9.91
CA GLY A 14 8.35 0.37 9.41
C GLY A 14 8.06 -0.60 8.26
N GLY A 15 8.99 -0.73 7.31
CA GLY A 15 8.90 -1.67 6.19
C GLY A 15 8.80 -3.12 6.64
N PHE A 16 9.57 -3.51 7.65
CA PHE A 16 9.45 -4.83 8.28
C PHE A 16 8.02 -5.07 8.78
N ILE A 17 7.47 -4.14 9.56
CA ILE A 17 6.09 -4.24 10.08
C ILE A 17 5.09 -4.34 8.92
N GLY A 18 5.17 -3.43 7.95
CA GLY A 18 4.25 -3.39 6.81
C GLY A 18 4.27 -4.68 5.99
N THR A 19 5.45 -5.21 5.71
CA THR A 19 5.62 -6.46 4.95
C THR A 19 5.07 -7.67 5.69
N VAL A 20 5.29 -7.78 7.00
CA VAL A 20 4.73 -8.85 7.83
C VAL A 20 3.19 -8.75 7.86
N CYS A 21 2.64 -7.55 8.07
CA CYS A 21 1.19 -7.33 8.02
C CYS A 21 0.60 -7.72 6.65
N ARG A 22 1.26 -7.33 5.55
CA ARG A 22 0.87 -7.75 4.20
C ARG A 22 0.82 -9.26 4.06
N TYR A 23 1.86 -9.97 4.47
CA TYR A 23 1.92 -11.41 4.40
C TYR A 23 0.76 -12.05 5.17
N LEU A 24 0.49 -11.59 6.40
CA LEU A 24 -0.59 -12.11 7.23
C LEU A 24 -1.98 -11.88 6.59
N VAL A 25 -2.23 -10.70 6.03
CA VAL A 25 -3.51 -10.40 5.36
C VAL A 25 -3.66 -11.24 4.10
N VAL A 26 -2.63 -11.31 3.25
CA VAL A 26 -2.67 -12.11 2.01
C VAL A 26 -2.90 -13.58 2.31
N SER A 27 -2.28 -14.13 3.35
CA SER A 27 -2.45 -15.54 3.73
C SER A 27 -3.87 -15.92 4.14
N LEU A 28 -4.71 -14.94 4.53
CA LEU A 28 -6.14 -15.20 4.79
C LEU A 28 -6.93 -15.57 3.52
N PHE A 29 -6.38 -15.25 2.34
CA PHE A 29 -7.02 -15.44 1.04
C PHE A 29 -6.36 -16.53 0.19
N ASP A 30 -5.40 -17.30 0.73
CA ASP A 30 -4.59 -18.29 -0.01
C ASP A 30 -5.40 -19.39 -0.71
N LYS A 31 -6.63 -19.63 -0.28
CA LYS A 31 -7.53 -20.65 -0.85
C LYS A 31 -8.34 -20.14 -2.05
N SER A 32 -8.20 -18.90 -2.43
CA SER A 32 -8.95 -18.29 -3.52
C SER A 32 -8.19 -18.39 -4.85
N SER A 33 -8.92 -18.70 -5.93
CA SER A 33 -8.37 -18.67 -7.30
C SER A 33 -8.14 -17.25 -7.85
N PHE A 34 -8.68 -16.24 -7.17
CA PHE A 34 -8.48 -14.83 -7.49
C PHE A 34 -7.63 -14.17 -6.40
N PRO A 35 -6.66 -13.28 -6.76
CA PRO A 35 -5.74 -12.69 -5.80
C PRO A 35 -6.39 -11.57 -4.94
N TYR A 36 -7.42 -11.92 -4.17
CA TYR A 36 -8.12 -10.98 -3.29
C TYR A 36 -7.19 -10.35 -2.25
N GLY A 37 -6.23 -11.11 -1.73
CA GLY A 37 -5.28 -10.61 -0.74
C GLY A 37 -4.49 -9.41 -1.26
N THR A 38 -3.98 -9.47 -2.48
CA THR A 38 -3.29 -8.34 -3.14
C THR A 38 -4.21 -7.13 -3.29
N VAL A 39 -5.45 -7.35 -3.73
CA VAL A 39 -6.45 -6.27 -3.86
C VAL A 39 -6.72 -5.60 -2.52
N VAL A 40 -6.97 -6.39 -1.48
CA VAL A 40 -7.29 -5.88 -0.14
C VAL A 40 -6.15 -5.05 0.44
N VAL A 41 -4.91 -5.55 0.43
CA VAL A 41 -3.77 -4.80 0.98
C VAL A 41 -3.50 -3.52 0.22
N ASN A 42 -3.62 -3.53 -1.10
CA ASN A 42 -3.39 -2.34 -1.90
C ASN A 42 -4.49 -1.28 -1.71
N LEU A 43 -5.76 -1.66 -1.71
CA LEU A 43 -6.87 -0.72 -1.49
C LEU A 43 -6.88 -0.16 -0.06
N MET A 44 -6.67 -1.01 0.94
CA MET A 44 -6.52 -0.54 2.33
C MET A 44 -5.32 0.39 2.47
N GLY A 45 -4.18 0.04 1.89
CA GLY A 45 -2.99 0.87 1.92
C GLY A 45 -3.18 2.23 1.24
N CYS A 46 -3.89 2.27 0.10
CA CYS A 46 -4.25 3.52 -0.58
C CYS A 46 -5.14 4.42 0.29
N PHE A 47 -6.14 3.86 0.95
CA PHE A 47 -6.97 4.62 1.89
C PHE A 47 -6.15 5.15 3.06
N LEU A 48 -5.34 4.29 3.69
CA LEU A 48 -4.53 4.65 4.85
C LEU A 48 -3.45 5.69 4.52
N ILE A 49 -2.81 5.61 3.35
CA ILE A 49 -1.81 6.61 2.95
C ILE A 49 -2.48 7.98 2.70
N GLY A 50 -3.70 7.97 2.18
CA GLY A 50 -4.52 9.18 2.07
C GLY A 50 -4.80 9.79 3.44
N LEU A 51 -5.26 8.99 4.41
CA LEU A 51 -5.51 9.44 5.79
C LEU A 51 -4.26 10.05 6.42
N VAL A 52 -3.14 9.34 6.37
CA VAL A 52 -1.86 9.81 6.93
C VAL A 52 -1.42 11.10 6.26
N SER A 53 -1.45 11.16 4.94
CA SER A 53 -1.04 12.36 4.18
C SER A 53 -1.96 13.56 4.48
N GLY A 54 -3.26 13.35 4.59
CA GLY A 54 -4.22 14.38 4.97
C GLY A 54 -3.99 14.92 6.39
N TYR A 55 -3.76 14.01 7.34
CA TYR A 55 -3.46 14.39 8.73
C TYR A 55 -2.18 15.22 8.84
N PHE A 56 -1.10 14.78 8.19
CA PHE A 56 0.19 15.46 8.26
C PHE A 56 0.29 16.69 7.36
N SER A 57 -0.60 16.88 6.39
CA SER A 57 -0.57 18.03 5.47
C SER A 57 -0.61 19.38 6.20
N GLN A 58 -1.19 19.44 7.39
CA GLN A 58 -1.31 20.64 8.22
C GLN A 58 -0.30 20.70 9.38
N LYS A 59 0.51 19.67 9.59
CA LYS A 59 1.37 19.50 10.77
C LYS A 59 2.85 19.27 10.44
N LEU A 60 3.27 19.53 9.21
CA LEU A 60 4.66 19.33 8.72
C LEU A 60 5.63 20.32 9.40
N GLY A 61 6.18 19.95 10.53
CA GLY A 61 7.30 20.62 11.19
C GLY A 61 8.16 19.58 11.88
N ASP A 62 7.77 19.18 13.10
CA ASP A 62 8.59 18.29 13.94
C ASP A 62 8.34 16.78 13.73
N GLN A 63 7.37 16.38 12.91
CA GLN A 63 6.92 14.99 12.79
C GLN A 63 7.31 14.29 11.47
N THR A 64 8.30 14.82 10.75
CA THR A 64 8.74 14.30 9.45
C THR A 64 9.19 12.83 9.54
N GLN A 65 9.85 12.42 10.62
CA GLN A 65 10.30 11.03 10.80
C GLN A 65 9.12 10.07 10.97
N LEU A 66 8.08 10.45 11.72
CA LEU A 66 6.87 9.65 11.89
C LEU A 66 6.10 9.54 10.55
N PHE A 67 6.03 10.63 9.79
CA PHE A 67 5.44 10.61 8.45
C PHE A 67 6.15 9.63 7.53
N PHE A 68 7.48 9.67 7.47
CA PHE A 68 8.26 8.72 6.66
C PHE A 68 8.17 7.28 7.16
N PHE A 69 8.16 7.07 8.47
CA PHE A 69 7.94 5.76 9.06
C PHE A 69 6.61 5.15 8.60
N LEU A 70 5.53 5.92 8.65
CA LEU A 70 4.20 5.45 8.28
C LEU A 70 4.04 5.28 6.76
N THR A 71 4.43 6.29 5.97
CA THR A 71 4.15 6.30 4.52
C THR A 71 5.14 5.45 3.72
N ILE A 72 6.43 5.66 3.91
CA ILE A 72 7.47 4.95 3.16
C ILE A 72 7.74 3.58 3.82
N GLY A 73 7.81 3.54 5.16
CA GLY A 73 8.05 2.31 5.90
C GLY A 73 6.82 1.40 5.91
N VAL A 74 5.88 1.66 6.81
CA VAL A 74 4.75 0.74 7.06
C VAL A 74 3.89 0.54 5.82
N LEU A 75 3.36 1.62 5.24
CA LEU A 75 2.46 1.53 4.08
C LEU A 75 3.20 1.15 2.80
N GLY A 76 4.45 1.59 2.62
CA GLY A 76 5.29 1.15 1.52
C GLY A 76 5.60 -0.35 1.57
N GLY A 77 5.81 -0.91 2.76
CA GLY A 77 5.96 -2.36 2.96
C GLY A 77 4.64 -3.14 2.85
N PHE A 78 3.52 -2.53 3.25
CA PHE A 78 2.20 -3.15 3.23
C PHE A 78 1.60 -3.27 1.84
N THR A 79 1.77 -2.26 0.97
CA THR A 79 1.27 -2.24 -0.41
C THR A 79 2.29 -2.84 -1.38
N THR A 80 1.83 -3.32 -2.55
CA THR A 80 2.73 -3.94 -3.52
C THR A 80 2.23 -3.85 -4.95
N PHE A 81 3.02 -3.24 -5.83
CA PHE A 81 2.80 -3.29 -7.26
C PHE A 81 3.40 -4.55 -7.89
N SER A 82 4.49 -5.07 -7.34
CA SER A 82 5.14 -6.28 -7.84
C SER A 82 4.24 -7.52 -7.77
N ALA A 83 3.40 -7.63 -6.73
CA ALA A 83 2.40 -8.69 -6.66
C ALA A 83 1.34 -8.54 -7.76
N ILE A 84 0.89 -7.31 -8.07
CA ILE A 84 -0.01 -7.08 -9.22
C ILE A 84 0.63 -7.58 -10.51
N ALA A 85 1.92 -7.32 -10.73
CA ALA A 85 2.64 -7.78 -11.92
C ALA A 85 2.73 -9.31 -11.99
N MET A 86 3.03 -9.98 -10.85
CA MET A 86 3.07 -11.44 -10.79
C MET A 86 1.70 -12.07 -11.03
N ASP A 87 0.65 -11.55 -10.39
CA ASP A 87 -0.72 -12.03 -10.57
C ASP A 87 -1.18 -11.84 -12.03
N SER A 88 -0.81 -10.70 -12.63
CA SER A 88 -1.09 -10.41 -14.04
C SER A 88 -0.41 -11.39 -14.99
N GLN A 89 0.82 -11.80 -14.69
CA GLN A 89 1.53 -12.82 -15.46
C GLN A 89 0.80 -14.18 -15.42
N VAL A 90 0.24 -14.55 -14.28
CA VAL A 90 -0.58 -15.78 -14.15
C VAL A 90 -1.85 -15.67 -14.99
N PHE A 91 -2.56 -14.55 -14.98
CA PHE A 91 -3.72 -14.34 -15.84
C PHE A 91 -3.38 -14.44 -17.32
N ILE A 92 -2.23 -13.89 -17.75
CA ILE A 92 -1.76 -13.99 -19.15
C ILE A 92 -1.49 -15.46 -19.52
N GLN A 93 -0.80 -16.22 -18.67
CA GLN A 93 -0.50 -17.63 -18.90
C GLN A 93 -1.77 -18.47 -19.02
N ASN A 94 -2.84 -18.10 -18.30
CA ASN A 94 -4.13 -18.78 -18.36
C ASN A 94 -5.03 -18.29 -19.51
N GLY A 95 -4.58 -17.32 -20.31
CA GLY A 95 -5.39 -16.72 -21.38
C GLY A 95 -6.50 -15.78 -20.89
N GLU A 96 -6.45 -15.34 -19.63
CA GLU A 96 -7.45 -14.50 -18.97
C GLU A 96 -7.14 -12.99 -19.10
N PHE A 97 -6.89 -12.53 -20.33
CA PHE A 97 -6.43 -11.17 -20.59
C PHE A 97 -7.40 -10.09 -20.08
N PHE A 98 -8.69 -10.22 -20.31
CA PHE A 98 -9.67 -9.25 -19.83
C PHE A 98 -9.79 -9.23 -18.31
N ARG A 99 -9.63 -10.37 -17.66
CA ARG A 99 -9.61 -10.48 -16.19
C ARG A 99 -8.39 -9.75 -15.60
N MET A 100 -7.25 -9.88 -16.26
CA MET A 100 -6.04 -9.12 -15.92
C MET A 100 -6.28 -7.60 -16.01
N LEU A 101 -6.85 -7.13 -17.15
CA LEU A 101 -7.12 -5.69 -17.32
C LEU A 101 -8.08 -5.16 -16.25
N ALA A 102 -9.16 -5.89 -15.96
CA ALA A 102 -10.10 -5.52 -14.90
C ALA A 102 -9.45 -5.49 -13.52
N TYR A 103 -8.58 -6.45 -13.21
CA TYR A 103 -7.83 -6.55 -11.97
C TYR A 103 -6.90 -5.34 -11.75
N ILE A 104 -6.14 -4.95 -12.78
CA ILE A 104 -5.25 -3.79 -12.73
C ILE A 104 -6.06 -2.50 -12.64
N ALA A 105 -7.09 -2.32 -13.50
CA ALA A 105 -7.91 -1.13 -13.54
C ALA A 105 -8.65 -0.89 -12.22
N LEU A 106 -9.21 -1.95 -11.62
CA LEU A 106 -9.88 -1.88 -10.33
C LEU A 106 -8.95 -1.33 -9.24
N GLN A 107 -7.74 -1.86 -9.13
CA GLN A 107 -6.78 -1.40 -8.12
C GLN A 107 -6.30 0.04 -8.40
N ALA A 108 -6.02 0.38 -9.65
CA ALA A 108 -5.58 1.73 -10.01
C ALA A 108 -6.68 2.77 -9.75
N ILE A 109 -7.90 2.54 -10.22
CA ILE A 109 -9.01 3.51 -10.10
C ILE A 109 -9.47 3.61 -8.65
N LEU A 110 -9.84 2.49 -8.03
CA LEU A 110 -10.34 2.48 -6.65
C LEU A 110 -9.24 2.90 -5.66
N GLY A 111 -7.99 2.53 -5.91
CA GLY A 111 -6.87 2.95 -5.08
C GLY A 111 -6.72 4.47 -5.04
N ILE A 112 -6.76 5.13 -6.19
CA ILE A 112 -6.69 6.60 -6.27
C ILE A 112 -7.90 7.23 -5.58
N VAL A 113 -9.11 6.74 -5.83
CA VAL A 113 -10.34 7.24 -5.21
C VAL A 113 -10.29 7.10 -3.69
N LEU A 114 -9.89 5.95 -3.18
CA LEU A 114 -9.77 5.70 -1.74
C LEU A 114 -8.70 6.59 -1.09
N CYS A 115 -7.57 6.81 -1.78
CA CYS A 115 -6.54 7.73 -1.32
C CYS A 115 -7.09 9.17 -1.22
N MET A 116 -7.84 9.63 -2.25
CA MET A 116 -8.48 10.95 -2.23
C MET A 116 -9.50 11.08 -1.09
N ILE A 117 -10.31 10.06 -0.88
CA ILE A 117 -11.28 10.03 0.24
C ILE A 117 -10.55 10.13 1.57
N GLY A 118 -9.54 9.29 1.80
CA GLY A 118 -8.74 9.30 3.01
C GLY A 118 -8.09 10.66 3.27
N TYR A 119 -7.49 11.25 2.24
CA TYR A 119 -6.86 12.57 2.33
C TYR A 119 -7.85 13.67 2.73
N ASN A 120 -9.04 13.70 2.12
CA ASN A 120 -10.04 14.73 2.36
C ASN A 120 -10.74 14.60 3.73
N LEU A 121 -10.72 13.42 4.36
CA LEU A 121 -11.31 13.25 5.70
C LEU A 121 -10.61 14.10 6.78
N PHE A 122 -9.32 14.39 6.60
CA PHE A 122 -8.56 15.24 7.54
C PHE A 122 -8.29 16.66 7.04
N LYS A 123 -8.59 16.94 5.78
CA LYS A 123 -8.49 18.27 5.20
C LYS A 123 -9.78 19.02 5.48
N GLN A 124 -9.95 19.51 6.68
CA GLN A 124 -10.99 20.49 7.04
C GLN A 124 -10.40 21.87 7.19
#